data_34da44ddc28037103a7d5876f754819d
#
_entry.id   34da44ddc28037103a7d5876f754819d
#
_cell.length_a   1.000
_cell.length_b   1.000
_cell.length_c   1.000
_cell.angle_alpha   90.00
_cell.angle_beta   90.00
_cell.angle_gamma   90.00
#
_symmetry.space_group_name_H-M   'P 1'
#
loop_
_entity.id
_entity.type
_entity.pdbx_description
1 polymer ?
#
loop_
_entity_poly.entity_id
_entity_poly.type
_entity_poly.pdbx_seq_one_letter_code
_entity_poly.pdbx_strand_id
1 'polypeptide(L)'
;MNKLYQAGDLEVLHKNPVWRNKANFIIVAYLGNKDGHNEWEQLWALQLGEKHFSICCIPFFSYNIALGDEVETDKNYIIQRVLRKSGQYTFRVWFGNTNYAGIIDEVLLKFENLSV
;
A
#
# COMPACT_ATOMS: atom_id res chain seq x y z
N MET A 1 2.55 -16.12 -0.98
CA MET A 1 2.29 -15.24 -2.12
C MET A 1 3.29 -15.50 -3.22
N ASN A 2 2.81 -15.68 -4.42
CA ASN A 2 3.70 -15.87 -5.55
C ASN A 2 4.39 -14.55 -5.88
N LYS A 3 5.70 -14.53 -5.78
CA LYS A 3 6.46 -13.29 -5.94
C LYS A 3 6.95 -13.14 -7.36
N LEU A 4 6.53 -12.08 -8.01
CA LEU A 4 7.07 -11.67 -9.30
C LEU A 4 8.28 -10.74 -9.11
N TYR A 5 8.77 -10.63 -7.92
CA TYR A 5 9.92 -9.79 -7.58
C TYR A 5 11.19 -10.37 -8.16
N GLN A 6 12.04 -9.50 -8.62
CA GLN A 6 13.35 -9.84 -9.15
C GLN A 6 14.44 -9.24 -8.26
N ALA A 7 15.65 -9.75 -8.39
CA ALA A 7 16.78 -9.21 -7.63
C ALA A 7 16.92 -7.70 -7.90
N GLY A 8 17.05 -6.92 -6.84
CA GLY A 8 17.17 -5.47 -6.93
C GLY A 8 15.86 -4.70 -6.90
N ASP A 9 14.72 -5.38 -6.91
CA ASP A 9 13.42 -4.72 -6.80
C ASP A 9 13.28 -4.06 -5.43
N LEU A 10 12.63 -2.90 -5.41
CA LEU A 10 12.30 -2.20 -4.18
C LEU A 10 10.93 -2.64 -3.67
N GLU A 11 10.85 -2.94 -2.38
CA GLU A 11 9.60 -3.33 -1.74
C GLU A 11 9.33 -2.42 -0.56
N VAL A 12 8.20 -1.73 -0.58
CA VAL A 12 7.77 -0.84 0.51
C VAL A 12 6.83 -1.61 1.41
N LEU A 13 7.11 -1.61 2.71
CA LEU A 13 6.36 -2.33 3.72
C LEU A 13 5.68 -1.37 4.69
N HIS A 14 4.53 -1.79 5.21
CA HIS A 14 3.81 -1.06 6.26
C HIS A 14 3.98 -1.76 7.59
N LYS A 15 4.57 -1.07 8.56
CA LYS A 15 4.84 -1.63 9.90
C LYS A 15 3.66 -1.48 10.84
N ASN A 16 2.89 -0.40 10.68
CA ASN A 16 1.80 -0.05 11.58
C ASN A 16 0.54 0.33 10.79
N PRO A 17 -0.13 -0.66 10.18
CA PRO A 17 -1.36 -0.36 9.45
C PRO A 17 -2.46 0.13 10.38
N VAL A 18 -3.22 1.13 9.93
CA VAL A 18 -4.29 1.77 10.71
C VAL A 18 -5.32 0.75 11.17
N TRP A 19 -5.76 -0.12 10.28
CA TRP A 19 -6.78 -1.14 10.58
C TRP A 19 -6.15 -2.51 10.74
N ARG A 20 -5.09 -2.58 11.51
CA ARG A 20 -4.37 -3.84 11.75
C ARG A 20 -5.29 -4.96 12.23
N ASN A 21 -6.24 -4.63 13.10
CA ASN A 21 -7.15 -5.62 13.68
C ASN A 21 -8.14 -6.19 12.66
N LYS A 22 -8.38 -5.47 11.57
CA LYS A 22 -9.26 -5.93 10.50
C LYS A 22 -8.50 -6.70 9.43
N ALA A 23 -7.22 -6.45 9.27
CA ALA A 23 -6.44 -7.03 8.20
C ALA A 23 -6.18 -8.51 8.44
N ASN A 24 -6.36 -9.31 7.40
CA ASN A 24 -6.05 -10.74 7.44
C ASN A 24 -5.26 -11.19 6.22
N PHE A 25 -4.78 -10.25 5.42
CA PHE A 25 -4.13 -10.57 4.16
C PHE A 25 -3.16 -9.47 3.76
N ILE A 26 -2.20 -9.80 2.91
CA ILE A 26 -1.29 -8.83 2.31
C ILE A 26 -1.41 -8.93 0.79
N ILE A 27 -1.66 -7.80 0.17
CA ILE A 27 -1.71 -7.69 -1.28
C ILE A 27 -0.65 -6.69 -1.75
N VAL A 28 -0.45 -6.56 -3.05
CA VAL A 28 0.67 -5.81 -3.59
C VAL A 28 0.20 -4.83 -4.65
N ALA A 29 0.71 -3.62 -4.59
CA ALA A 29 0.57 -2.63 -5.66
C ALA A 29 1.87 -2.51 -6.41
N TYR A 30 1.80 -2.55 -7.74
CA TYR A 30 2.96 -2.31 -8.58
C TYR A 30 3.10 -0.81 -8.80
N LEU A 31 4.27 -0.27 -8.47
CA LEU A 31 4.51 1.17 -8.55
C LEU A 31 5.21 1.59 -9.85
N GLY A 32 5.76 0.64 -10.58
CA GLY A 32 6.44 0.90 -11.84
C GLY A 32 7.87 0.41 -11.86
N ASN A 33 8.55 0.69 -12.95
CA ASN A 33 9.96 0.35 -13.13
C ASN A 33 10.78 1.63 -13.11
N LYS A 34 11.85 1.61 -12.32
CA LYS A 34 12.78 2.73 -12.24
C LYS A 34 14.20 2.21 -12.35
N ASP A 35 14.92 2.68 -13.35
CA ASP A 35 16.32 2.33 -13.59
C ASP A 35 16.55 0.81 -13.67
N GLY A 36 15.63 0.09 -14.31
CA GLY A 36 15.72 -1.34 -14.49
C GLY A 36 15.23 -2.17 -13.31
N HIS A 37 14.75 -1.54 -12.26
CA HIS A 37 14.21 -2.23 -11.08
C HIS A 37 12.73 -1.94 -10.91
N ASN A 38 11.97 -2.95 -10.57
CA ASN A 38 10.56 -2.79 -10.25
C ASN A 38 10.40 -2.27 -8.83
N GLU A 39 9.34 -1.49 -8.62
CA GLU A 39 8.98 -0.99 -7.30
C GLU A 39 7.61 -1.51 -6.93
N TRP A 40 7.46 -1.97 -5.72
CA TRP A 40 6.26 -2.61 -5.21
C TRP A 40 5.91 -2.06 -3.83
N GLU A 41 4.63 -1.98 -3.53
CA GLU A 41 4.17 -1.63 -2.19
C GLU A 41 3.27 -2.73 -1.65
N GLN A 42 3.62 -3.30 -0.50
CA GLN A 42 2.74 -4.25 0.20
C GLN A 42 1.68 -3.46 0.97
N LEU A 43 0.45 -3.90 0.85
CA LEU A 43 -0.68 -3.27 1.52
C LEU A 43 -1.42 -4.30 2.36
N TRP A 44 -1.66 -3.95 3.63
CA TRP A 44 -2.49 -4.77 4.49
C TRP A 44 -3.93 -4.64 4.05
N ALA A 45 -4.65 -5.76 4.05
CA ALA A 45 -6.00 -5.80 3.51
C ALA A 45 -6.88 -6.79 4.26
N LEU A 46 -8.19 -6.59 4.15
CA LEU A 46 -9.19 -7.55 4.57
C LEU A 46 -9.73 -8.25 3.34
N GLN A 47 -9.63 -9.56 3.30
CA GLN A 47 -10.17 -10.32 2.18
C GLN A 47 -11.69 -10.38 2.26
N LEU A 48 -12.34 -9.92 1.20
CA LEU A 48 -13.79 -9.92 1.06
C LEU A 48 -14.30 -11.00 0.11
N GLY A 49 -13.45 -11.43 -0.79
CA GLY A 49 -13.71 -12.47 -1.76
C GLY A 49 -12.39 -13.01 -2.28
N GLU A 50 -12.42 -13.95 -3.20
CA GLU A 50 -11.20 -14.61 -3.67
C GLU A 50 -10.16 -13.62 -4.18
N LYS A 51 -10.59 -12.60 -4.91
CA LYS A 51 -9.70 -11.55 -5.45
C LYS A 51 -10.20 -10.16 -5.10
N HIS A 52 -10.96 -10.04 -4.03
CA HIS A 52 -11.61 -8.81 -3.61
C HIS A 52 -11.18 -8.48 -2.19
N PHE A 53 -10.62 -7.29 -2.01
CA PHE A 53 -9.99 -6.89 -0.75
C PHE A 53 -10.35 -5.45 -0.41
N SER A 54 -10.41 -5.17 0.89
CA SER A 54 -10.51 -3.82 1.43
C SER A 54 -9.17 -3.39 2.00
N ILE A 55 -8.72 -2.20 1.68
CA ILE A 55 -7.40 -1.70 2.10
C ILE A 55 -7.45 -1.29 3.58
N CYS A 56 -6.53 -1.82 4.37
CA CYS A 56 -6.46 -1.63 5.81
C CYS A 56 -5.27 -0.79 6.28
N CYS A 57 -4.59 -0.13 5.37
CA CYS A 57 -3.48 0.78 5.69
C CYS A 57 -3.56 2.01 4.78
N ILE A 58 -2.74 3.02 5.10
CA ILE A 58 -2.64 4.21 4.27
C ILE A 58 -1.49 3.99 3.29
N PRO A 59 -1.77 3.87 1.98
CA PRO A 59 -0.70 3.64 1.00
C PRO A 59 0.29 4.80 0.98
N PHE A 60 1.58 4.47 0.89
CA PHE A 60 2.62 5.49 0.85
C PHE A 60 2.81 6.05 -0.56
N PHE A 61 2.82 5.18 -1.56
CA PHE A 61 3.15 5.55 -2.93
C PHE A 61 2.07 5.19 -3.95
N SER A 62 1.04 4.47 -3.56
CA SER A 62 -0.05 4.08 -4.45
C SER A 62 -1.12 5.19 -4.44
N TYR A 63 -0.96 6.17 -5.33
CA TYR A 63 -1.73 7.42 -5.27
C TYR A 63 -3.23 7.27 -5.52
N ASN A 64 -3.64 6.23 -6.23
CA ASN A 64 -5.04 6.03 -6.58
C ASN A 64 -5.81 5.17 -5.60
N ILE A 65 -5.17 4.79 -4.50
CA ILE A 65 -5.73 3.86 -3.52
C ILE A 65 -5.68 4.54 -2.15
N ALA A 66 -6.77 4.41 -1.41
CA ALA A 66 -6.88 4.98 -0.06
C ALA A 66 -7.37 3.93 0.93
N LEU A 67 -7.19 4.22 2.21
CA LEU A 67 -7.70 3.39 3.30
C LEU A 67 -9.19 3.12 3.11
N GLY A 68 -9.58 1.86 3.21
CA GLY A 68 -10.96 1.44 3.07
C GLY A 68 -11.44 1.20 1.65
N ASP A 69 -10.65 1.58 0.64
CA ASP A 69 -11.01 1.28 -0.74
C ASP A 69 -11.10 -0.22 -0.96
N GLU A 70 -12.04 -0.64 -1.80
CA GLU A 70 -12.15 -2.03 -2.22
C GLU A 70 -11.49 -2.21 -3.58
N VAL A 71 -10.65 -3.21 -3.68
CA VAL A 71 -9.84 -3.45 -4.87
C VAL A 71 -9.96 -4.89 -5.34
N GLU A 72 -9.69 -5.10 -6.62
CA GLU A 72 -9.58 -6.43 -7.22
C GLU A 72 -8.12 -6.71 -7.53
N THR A 73 -7.67 -7.92 -7.21
CA THR A 73 -6.33 -8.40 -7.54
C THR A 73 -6.36 -9.47 -8.61
N ASP A 74 -5.20 -9.78 -9.16
CA ASP A 74 -5.02 -10.96 -9.98
C ASP A 74 -4.69 -12.18 -9.10
N LYS A 75 -4.35 -13.30 -9.74
CA LYS A 75 -4.01 -14.54 -9.04
C LYS A 75 -2.74 -14.44 -8.18
N ASN A 76 -1.91 -13.44 -8.42
CA ASN A 76 -0.69 -13.19 -7.66
C ASN A 76 -0.89 -12.14 -6.59
N TYR A 77 -2.15 -11.72 -6.35
CA TYR A 77 -2.52 -10.71 -5.37
C TYR A 77 -1.95 -9.34 -5.70
N ILE A 78 -1.72 -9.06 -6.97
CA ILE A 78 -1.34 -7.74 -7.46
C ILE A 78 -2.60 -6.98 -7.80
N ILE A 79 -2.74 -5.77 -7.24
CA ILE A 79 -3.92 -4.93 -7.45
C ILE A 79 -4.06 -4.59 -8.93
N GLN A 80 -5.26 -4.81 -9.47
CA GLN A 80 -5.57 -4.53 -10.86
C GLN A 80 -6.44 -3.30 -11.02
N ARG A 81 -7.38 -3.07 -10.08
CA ARG A 81 -8.28 -1.92 -10.16
C ARG A 81 -8.97 -1.68 -8.83
N VAL A 82 -9.48 -0.47 -8.68
CA VAL A 82 -10.33 -0.11 -7.55
C VAL A 82 -11.78 -0.36 -7.93
N LEU A 83 -12.47 -1.14 -7.11
CA LEU A 83 -13.88 -1.49 -7.33
C LEU A 83 -14.81 -0.49 -6.67
N ARG A 84 -14.40 0.05 -5.51
CA ARG A 84 -15.23 0.97 -4.73
C ARG A 84 -14.36 1.89 -3.91
N LYS A 85 -14.58 3.19 -4.03
CA LYS A 85 -13.91 4.20 -3.21
C LYS A 85 -14.56 4.31 -1.84
N SER A 86 -13.73 4.39 -0.81
CA SER A 86 -14.21 4.55 0.57
C SER A 86 -14.64 5.98 0.89
N GLY A 87 -14.14 6.95 0.14
CA GLY A 87 -14.32 8.35 0.44
C GLY A 87 -13.20 8.93 1.31
N GLN A 88 -12.21 8.15 1.67
CA GLN A 88 -11.05 8.63 2.42
C GLN A 88 -9.96 9.12 1.48
N TYR A 89 -9.13 10.01 1.99
CA TYR A 89 -8.02 10.62 1.24
C TYR A 89 -6.72 10.40 1.98
N THR A 90 -5.63 10.33 1.21
CA THR A 90 -4.28 10.20 1.76
C THR A 90 -3.51 11.49 1.54
N PHE A 91 -2.97 12.06 2.63
CA PHE A 91 -2.03 13.16 2.53
C PHE A 91 -0.61 12.62 2.44
N ARG A 92 0.20 13.24 1.59
CA ARG A 92 1.62 12.90 1.46
C ARG A 92 2.45 14.16 1.60
N VAL A 93 3.50 14.06 2.41
CA VAL A 93 4.40 15.18 2.68
C VAL A 93 5.78 14.83 2.18
N TRP A 94 6.37 15.73 1.40
CA TRP A 94 7.69 15.54 0.83
C TRP A 94 8.66 16.52 1.45
N PHE A 95 9.85 16.04 1.78
CA PHE A 95 10.86 16.81 2.49
C PHE A 95 12.06 17.19 1.62
N GLY A 96 11.86 17.37 0.34
CA GLY A 96 12.90 17.77 -0.58
C GLY A 96 13.94 16.69 -0.85
N ASN A 97 15.21 17.04 -0.74
CA ASN A 97 16.33 16.14 -1.09
C ASN A 97 16.89 15.34 0.08
N THR A 98 16.23 15.32 1.20
CA THR A 98 16.72 14.55 2.35
C THR A 98 16.56 13.04 2.14
N ASN A 99 17.24 12.26 2.95
CA ASN A 99 17.02 10.83 2.99
C ASN A 99 15.66 10.58 3.64
N TYR A 100 14.70 10.20 2.83
CA TYR A 100 13.33 10.10 3.28
C TYR A 100 13.00 8.93 4.19
N ALA A 101 13.74 7.83 4.10
CA ALA A 101 13.26 6.55 4.62
C ALA A 101 12.78 6.62 6.07
N GLY A 102 13.56 7.22 6.96
CA GLY A 102 13.16 7.36 8.36
C GLY A 102 12.14 8.47 8.59
N ILE A 103 12.25 9.57 7.85
CA ILE A 103 11.37 10.73 8.01
C ILE A 103 9.96 10.41 7.54
N ILE A 104 9.83 9.76 6.40
CA ILE A 104 8.54 9.38 5.86
C ILE A 104 7.83 8.40 6.81
N ASP A 105 8.53 7.40 7.31
CA ASP A 105 7.95 6.44 8.25
C ASP A 105 7.37 7.15 9.47
N GLU A 106 8.09 8.12 10.03
CA GLU A 106 7.63 8.86 11.20
C GLU A 106 6.40 9.71 10.90
N VAL A 107 6.43 10.46 9.81
CA VAL A 107 5.33 11.35 9.43
C VAL A 107 4.08 10.55 9.07
N LEU A 108 4.22 9.50 8.28
CA LEU A 108 3.09 8.68 7.86
C LEU A 108 2.49 7.91 9.03
N LEU A 109 3.32 7.51 9.98
CA LEU A 109 2.83 6.87 11.20
C LEU A 109 1.92 7.81 11.98
N LYS A 110 2.26 9.11 12.05
CA LYS A 110 1.42 10.10 12.70
C LYS A 110 0.09 10.27 11.96
N PHE A 111 0.10 10.31 10.63
CA PHE A 111 -1.12 10.38 9.85
C PHE A 111 -1.99 9.15 10.03
N GLU A 112 -1.41 7.97 10.10
CA GLU A 112 -2.16 6.75 10.38
C GLU A 112 -2.87 6.84 11.73
N ASN A 113 -2.21 7.37 12.75
CA ASN A 113 -2.81 7.55 14.07
C ASN A 113 -3.94 8.55 14.06
N LEU A 114 -3.86 9.58 13.22
CA LEU A 114 -4.92 10.59 13.10
C LEU A 114 -6.10 10.13 12.24
N SER A 115 -5.89 9.15 11.39
CA SER A 115 -6.90 8.67 10.43
C SER A 115 -7.85 7.63 11.00
N VAL A 116 -7.72 7.30 12.25
CA VAL A 116 -8.55 6.26 12.89
C VAL A 116 -10.01 6.69 13.13
#